data_241e22dfd7e7756ba82d43b72bc1448d
#
_entry.id   241e22dfd7e7756ba82d43b72bc1448d
#
_cell.length_a   1.000
_cell.length_b   1.000
_cell.length_c   1.000
_cell.angle_alpha   90.00
_cell.angle_beta   90.00
_cell.angle_gamma   90.00
#
_symmetry.space_group_name_H-M   'P 1'
#
loop_
_entity.id
_entity.type
_entity.pdbx_description
1 polymer ?
#
loop_
_entity_poly.entity_id
_entity_poly.type
_entity_poly.pdbx_seq_one_letter_code
_entity_poly.pdbx_strand_id
1 'polypeptide(L)'
;LVCQLDIGKEERIQIVTGASNVREGHIVPAAMVGAVLPDGKKISKGKLRGVPSNGMMCSAGELAINTEGLPDEQVHGIYILPEDTPVGIPAAEALGLDDVVLEFELTANRADCFSVIGIAREVAALMGKELRFPSITVEETASERAAELVHIGIEAQELCRRFSARVLRNVKIAPSPAWMVERLHGAGIRAINNVVDVTNFVMLELGQPLHA
;
A
#
# COMPACT_ATOMS: atom_id res chain seq x y z
N LEU A 1 18.11 24.34 0.13
CA LEU A 1 17.06 24.92 -0.72
C LEU A 1 16.10 25.75 0.12
N VAL A 2 15.56 26.83 -0.46
CA VAL A 2 14.43 27.59 0.10
C VAL A 2 13.24 27.32 -0.80
N CYS A 3 12.21 26.69 -0.24
CA CYS A 3 11.06 26.24 -0.99
C CYS A 3 9.80 26.99 -0.57
N GLN A 4 8.92 27.28 -1.53
CA GLN A 4 7.59 27.81 -1.30
C GLN A 4 6.58 26.70 -1.56
N LEU A 5 6.03 26.13 -0.50
CA LEU A 5 5.10 25.01 -0.58
C LEU A 5 3.67 25.51 -0.70
N ASP A 6 2.97 24.97 -1.67
CA ASP A 6 1.51 25.02 -1.72
C ASP A 6 0.96 23.96 -0.76
N ILE A 7 0.09 24.39 0.13
CA ILE A 7 -0.55 23.53 1.15
C ILE A 7 -2.07 23.49 0.99
N GLY A 8 -2.57 23.82 -0.22
CA GLY A 8 -4.02 23.91 -0.48
C GLY A 8 -4.69 25.12 0.14
N LYS A 9 -3.92 26.17 0.49
CA LYS A 9 -4.43 27.45 1.04
C LYS A 9 -4.00 28.61 0.15
N GLU A 10 -4.60 29.78 0.35
CA GLU A 10 -4.26 30.99 -0.42
C GLU A 10 -2.79 31.37 -0.29
N GLU A 11 -2.20 31.23 0.90
CA GLU A 11 -0.81 31.55 1.15
C GLU A 11 0.09 30.30 1.12
N ARG A 12 1.16 30.37 0.35
CA ARG A 12 2.24 29.38 0.37
C ARG A 12 3.08 29.54 1.62
N ILE A 13 3.67 28.44 2.08
CA ILE A 13 4.58 28.47 3.23
C ILE A 13 6.02 28.32 2.80
N GLN A 14 6.89 29.07 3.44
CA GLN A 14 8.32 28.92 3.23
C GLN A 14 8.89 27.84 4.14
N ILE A 15 9.51 26.83 3.54
CA ILE A 15 10.28 25.79 4.24
C ILE A 15 11.69 25.74 3.66
N VAL A 16 12.68 25.61 4.54
CA VAL A 16 14.08 25.46 4.16
C VAL A 16 14.52 24.04 4.39
N THR A 17 15.11 23.39 3.39
CA THR A 17 15.63 22.04 3.48
C THR A 17 17.08 21.95 3.04
N GLY A 18 17.83 21.01 3.61
CA GLY A 18 19.16 20.60 3.16
C GLY A 18 19.14 19.49 2.13
N ALA A 19 17.99 18.86 1.89
CA ALA A 19 17.88 17.77 0.95
C ALA A 19 18.14 18.19 -0.50
N SER A 20 18.74 17.31 -1.28
CA SER A 20 19.12 17.55 -2.68
C SER A 20 18.14 16.92 -3.69
N ASN A 21 17.24 16.04 -3.23
CA ASN A 21 16.32 15.30 -4.08
C ASN A 21 14.99 16.02 -4.39
N VAL A 22 14.76 17.20 -3.80
CA VAL A 22 13.54 17.99 -4.05
C VAL A 22 13.68 18.84 -5.30
N ARG A 23 12.63 18.86 -6.11
CA ARG A 23 12.50 19.65 -7.35
C ARG A 23 11.19 20.44 -7.33
N GLU A 24 11.10 21.46 -8.18
CA GLU A 24 9.84 22.15 -8.45
C GLU A 24 8.80 21.17 -9.04
N GLY A 25 7.58 21.25 -8.58
CA GLY A 25 6.48 20.35 -8.96
C GLY A 25 6.38 19.07 -8.12
N HIS A 26 7.38 18.73 -7.32
CA HIS A 26 7.28 17.58 -6.43
C HIS A 26 6.21 17.79 -5.35
N ILE A 27 5.43 16.73 -5.09
CA ILE A 27 4.51 16.66 -3.97
C ILE A 27 5.21 15.96 -2.81
N VAL A 28 5.22 16.61 -1.65
CA VAL A 28 6.00 16.16 -0.49
C VAL A 28 5.18 16.25 0.80
N PRO A 29 5.36 15.33 1.76
CA PRO A 29 4.77 15.47 3.07
C PRO A 29 5.46 16.59 3.85
N ALA A 30 4.66 17.50 4.42
CA ALA A 30 5.15 18.64 5.17
C ALA A 30 4.57 18.68 6.59
N ALA A 31 5.43 18.64 7.58
CA ALA A 31 5.07 18.84 8.97
C ALA A 31 4.97 20.34 9.27
N MET A 32 3.78 20.80 9.58
CA MET A 32 3.47 22.18 9.93
C MET A 32 3.97 22.53 11.34
N VAL A 33 4.11 23.81 11.62
CA VAL A 33 4.41 24.28 12.98
C VAL A 33 3.33 23.80 13.95
N GLY A 34 3.74 23.10 15.00
CA GLY A 34 2.88 22.46 15.98
C GLY A 34 2.65 20.96 15.76
N ALA A 35 2.97 20.44 14.60
CA ALA A 35 2.92 18.99 14.34
C ALA A 35 3.91 18.24 15.25
N VAL A 36 3.54 17.01 15.60
CA VAL A 36 4.37 16.07 16.35
C VAL A 36 4.64 14.88 15.45
N LEU A 37 5.92 14.58 15.23
CA LEU A 37 6.34 13.43 14.44
C LEU A 37 6.22 12.12 15.23
N PRO A 38 6.25 10.96 14.57
CA PRO A 38 6.19 9.64 15.23
C PRO A 38 7.24 9.44 16.34
N ASP A 39 8.42 10.04 16.21
CA ASP A 39 9.49 10.03 17.22
C ASP A 39 9.23 10.97 18.42
N GLY A 40 8.11 11.68 18.43
CA GLY A 40 7.74 12.65 19.47
C GLY A 40 8.30 14.06 19.25
N LYS A 41 9.07 14.29 18.19
CA LYS A 41 9.63 15.62 17.88
C LYS A 41 8.53 16.60 17.48
N LYS A 42 8.44 17.71 18.20
CA LYS A 42 7.51 18.79 17.88
C LYS A 42 8.14 19.80 16.92
N ILE A 43 7.44 20.08 15.85
CA ILE A 43 7.87 21.06 14.83
C ILE A 43 7.57 22.47 15.30
N SER A 44 8.58 23.32 15.30
CA SER A 44 8.50 24.74 15.65
C SER A 44 9.01 25.63 14.54
N LYS A 45 8.65 26.91 14.58
CA LYS A 45 9.27 27.91 13.71
C LYS A 45 10.78 27.94 13.97
N GLY A 46 11.55 27.86 12.92
CA GLY A 46 13.00 27.85 13.00
C GLY A 46 13.66 28.74 11.97
N LYS A 47 14.99 28.81 12.06
CA LYS A 47 15.83 29.40 11.01
C LYS A 47 16.92 28.40 10.64
N LEU A 48 17.08 28.15 9.36
CA LEU A 48 18.18 27.34 8.85
C LEU A 48 19.16 28.27 8.09
N ARG A 49 20.37 28.36 8.56
CA ARG A 49 21.38 29.27 8.01
C ARG A 49 20.90 30.74 7.90
N GLY A 50 20.15 31.22 8.90
CA GLY A 50 19.60 32.57 8.95
C GLY A 50 18.27 32.76 8.20
N VAL A 51 17.81 31.80 7.40
CA VAL A 51 16.58 31.89 6.62
C VAL A 51 15.42 31.28 7.42
N PRO A 52 14.28 31.98 7.58
CA PRO A 52 13.12 31.45 8.30
C PRO A 52 12.53 30.20 7.64
N SER A 53 12.14 29.21 8.45
CA SER A 53 11.43 28.01 8.02
C SER A 53 10.17 27.83 8.87
N ASN A 54 9.00 27.73 8.23
CA ASN A 54 7.69 27.64 8.88
C ASN A 54 7.14 26.21 8.88
N GLY A 55 8.01 25.23 8.99
CA GLY A 55 7.69 23.80 8.96
C GLY A 55 8.91 22.99 8.52
N MET A 56 8.66 21.73 8.24
CA MET A 56 9.68 20.79 7.79
C MET A 56 9.09 19.86 6.72
N MET A 57 9.80 19.64 5.61
CA MET A 57 9.51 18.54 4.70
C MET A 57 10.04 17.26 5.32
N CYS A 58 9.28 16.18 5.23
CA CYS A 58 9.59 14.94 5.94
C CYS A 58 10.21 13.88 5.02
N SER A 59 11.19 13.18 5.56
CA SER A 59 11.71 11.93 5.00
C SER A 59 10.83 10.74 5.37
N ALA A 60 11.01 9.59 4.71
CA ALA A 60 10.33 8.35 5.06
C ALA A 60 10.61 7.95 6.53
N GLY A 61 11.85 8.08 7.00
CA GLY A 61 12.22 7.76 8.37
C GLY A 61 11.53 8.64 9.42
N GLU A 62 11.37 9.94 9.15
CA GLU A 62 10.66 10.86 10.04
C GLU A 62 9.15 10.57 10.13
N LEU A 63 8.59 9.92 9.11
CA LEU A 63 7.19 9.49 9.04
C LEU A 63 7.00 8.05 9.53
N ALA A 64 8.05 7.38 9.97
CA ALA A 64 8.08 5.96 10.32
C ALA A 64 7.62 5.03 9.18
N ILE A 65 7.83 5.44 7.93
CA ILE A 65 7.55 4.65 6.73
C ILE A 65 8.71 3.67 6.52
N ASN A 66 8.38 2.42 6.19
CA ASN A 66 9.40 1.45 5.79
C ASN A 66 10.12 1.93 4.52
N THR A 67 11.43 1.99 4.58
CA THR A 67 12.27 2.46 3.46
C THR A 67 12.66 1.34 2.50
N GLU A 68 12.30 0.10 2.78
CA GLU A 68 12.65 -1.05 1.96
C GLU A 68 11.94 -0.96 0.59
N GLY A 69 12.73 -1.00 -0.47
CA GLY A 69 12.21 -0.86 -1.85
C GLY A 69 12.07 0.58 -2.35
N LEU A 70 12.31 1.59 -1.50
CA LEU A 70 12.38 2.98 -1.96
C LEU A 70 13.67 3.23 -2.74
N PRO A 71 13.67 4.17 -3.72
CA PRO A 71 14.89 4.66 -4.33
C PRO A 71 15.85 5.26 -3.29
N ASP A 72 17.15 5.06 -3.47
CA ASP A 72 18.19 5.53 -2.53
C ASP A 72 18.06 7.04 -2.19
N GLU A 73 17.69 7.87 -3.17
CA GLU A 73 17.47 9.31 -2.97
C GLU A 73 16.26 9.60 -2.05
N GLN A 74 15.29 8.71 -1.91
CA GLN A 74 14.17 8.86 -0.99
C GLN A 74 14.46 8.22 0.37
N VAL A 75 15.31 7.20 0.42
CA VAL A 75 15.77 6.61 1.69
C VAL A 75 16.51 7.65 2.53
N HIS A 76 17.36 8.47 1.89
CA HIS A 76 18.21 9.47 2.54
C HIS A 76 17.76 10.93 2.33
N GLY A 77 16.66 11.14 1.62
CA GLY A 77 16.10 12.45 1.27
C GLY A 77 14.68 12.67 1.76
N ILE A 78 14.04 13.66 1.19
CA ILE A 78 12.61 13.91 1.41
C ILE A 78 11.81 12.84 0.67
N TYR A 79 10.74 12.37 1.31
CA TYR A 79 9.79 11.46 0.68
C TYR A 79 9.02 12.19 -0.43
N ILE A 80 9.00 11.61 -1.64
CA ILE A 80 8.30 12.19 -2.78
C ILE A 80 7.04 11.37 -3.02
N LEU A 81 5.90 12.04 -2.94
CA LEU A 81 4.58 11.44 -3.21
C LEU A 81 4.32 11.34 -4.72
N PRO A 82 3.42 10.46 -5.17
CA PRO A 82 2.97 10.40 -6.56
C PRO A 82 2.47 11.76 -7.06
N GLU A 83 2.71 12.05 -8.35
CA GLU A 83 2.38 13.35 -8.97
C GLU A 83 0.87 13.66 -8.97
N ASP A 84 0.02 12.64 -8.90
CA ASP A 84 -1.44 12.75 -8.86
C ASP A 84 -2.00 12.92 -7.43
N THR A 85 -1.15 12.96 -6.40
CA THR A 85 -1.57 13.18 -5.02
C THR A 85 -2.17 14.58 -4.87
N PRO A 86 -3.41 14.72 -4.35
CA PRO A 86 -4.02 16.04 -4.16
C PRO A 86 -3.24 16.90 -3.17
N VAL A 87 -2.99 18.16 -3.55
CA VAL A 87 -2.30 19.13 -2.69
C VAL A 87 -3.20 19.56 -1.52
N GLY A 88 -2.63 19.62 -0.32
CA GLY A 88 -3.31 20.14 0.87
C GLY A 88 -4.12 19.12 1.67
N ILE A 89 -4.16 17.85 1.24
CA ILE A 89 -4.75 16.77 2.05
C ILE A 89 -3.82 16.40 3.23
N PRO A 90 -4.33 15.81 4.31
CA PRO A 90 -3.51 15.29 5.39
C PRO A 90 -2.49 14.27 4.87
N ALA A 91 -1.22 14.38 5.32
CA ALA A 91 -0.16 13.46 4.90
C ALA A 91 -0.46 12.00 5.30
N ALA A 92 -1.15 11.78 6.41
CA ALA A 92 -1.57 10.43 6.82
C ALA A 92 -2.52 9.80 5.80
N GLU A 93 -3.48 10.58 5.26
CA GLU A 93 -4.40 10.15 4.21
C GLU A 93 -3.65 9.87 2.90
N ALA A 94 -2.76 10.79 2.47
CA ALA A 94 -1.94 10.64 1.26
C ALA A 94 -1.02 9.41 1.29
N LEU A 95 -0.66 8.95 2.49
CA LEU A 95 0.27 7.84 2.75
C LEU A 95 -0.45 6.55 3.15
N GLY A 96 -1.80 6.56 3.21
CA GLY A 96 -2.57 5.40 3.70
C GLY A 96 -2.30 5.03 5.17
N LEU A 97 -1.83 5.99 5.99
CA LEU A 97 -1.49 5.78 7.41
C LEU A 97 -2.67 6.01 8.35
N ASP A 98 -3.84 6.35 7.84
CA ASP A 98 -5.08 6.57 8.57
C ASP A 98 -5.99 5.32 8.61
N ASP A 99 -5.51 4.21 8.04
CA ASP A 99 -6.23 2.93 8.08
C ASP A 99 -6.23 2.33 9.50
N VAL A 100 -7.23 1.50 9.78
CA VAL A 100 -7.38 0.80 11.06
C VAL A 100 -7.09 -0.68 10.85
N VAL A 101 -6.02 -1.17 11.46
CA VAL A 101 -5.66 -2.59 11.46
C VAL A 101 -6.24 -3.25 12.70
N LEU A 102 -7.01 -4.31 12.50
CA LEU A 102 -7.54 -5.15 13.58
C LEU A 102 -6.77 -6.47 13.63
N GLU A 103 -6.16 -6.75 14.76
CA GLU A 103 -5.50 -8.03 15.01
C GLU A 103 -6.46 -8.97 15.77
N PHE A 104 -6.63 -10.19 15.24
CA PHE A 104 -7.51 -11.19 15.81
C PHE A 104 -6.71 -12.39 16.30
N GLU A 105 -6.88 -12.75 17.55
CA GLU A 105 -6.44 -14.04 18.06
C GLU A 105 -7.52 -15.08 17.80
N LEU A 106 -7.21 -16.05 16.93
CA LEU A 106 -8.15 -17.08 16.50
C LEU A 106 -7.88 -18.40 17.24
N THR A 107 -8.96 -19.02 17.71
CA THR A 107 -8.90 -20.34 18.33
C THR A 107 -8.72 -21.43 17.26
N ALA A 108 -8.14 -22.57 17.64
CA ALA A 108 -7.79 -23.66 16.71
C ALA A 108 -8.99 -24.25 15.94
N ASN A 109 -10.21 -24.12 16.46
CA ASN A 109 -11.44 -24.57 15.82
C ASN A 109 -12.04 -23.56 14.83
N ARG A 110 -11.40 -22.40 14.62
CA ARG A 110 -11.88 -21.31 13.76
C ARG A 110 -10.92 -21.03 12.60
N ALA A 111 -10.42 -22.11 11.98
CA ALA A 111 -9.56 -22.00 10.80
C ALA A 111 -10.24 -21.28 9.61
N ASP A 112 -11.56 -21.28 9.55
CA ASP A 112 -12.36 -20.52 8.58
C ASP A 112 -12.16 -19.00 8.66
N CYS A 113 -11.70 -18.48 9.81
CA CYS A 113 -11.43 -17.06 10.05
C CYS A 113 -10.02 -16.61 9.66
N PHE A 114 -9.15 -17.50 9.16
CA PHE A 114 -7.83 -17.14 8.64
C PHE A 114 -7.89 -16.45 7.25
N SER A 115 -8.89 -15.60 7.05
CA SER A 115 -9.05 -14.80 5.84
C SER A 115 -9.99 -13.63 6.08
N VAL A 116 -9.85 -12.58 5.27
CA VAL A 116 -10.74 -11.42 5.31
C VAL A 116 -12.19 -11.86 5.08
N ILE A 117 -12.44 -12.77 4.14
CA ILE A 117 -13.81 -13.26 3.86
C ILE A 117 -14.36 -14.10 5.01
N GLY A 118 -13.52 -14.84 5.73
CA GLY A 118 -13.94 -15.59 6.91
C GLY A 118 -14.38 -14.67 8.04
N ILE A 119 -13.57 -13.68 8.36
CA ILE A 119 -13.92 -12.62 9.33
C ILE A 119 -15.17 -11.85 8.88
N ALA A 120 -15.27 -11.50 7.61
CA ALA A 120 -16.43 -10.78 7.07
C ALA A 120 -17.74 -11.57 7.25
N ARG A 121 -17.71 -12.91 7.13
CA ARG A 121 -18.88 -13.77 7.41
C ARG A 121 -19.31 -13.68 8.87
N GLU A 122 -18.36 -13.72 9.80
CA GLU A 122 -18.65 -13.58 11.23
C GLU A 122 -19.24 -12.21 11.57
N VAL A 123 -18.63 -11.16 11.05
CA VAL A 123 -19.12 -9.77 11.25
C VAL A 123 -20.51 -9.61 10.66
N ALA A 124 -20.76 -10.14 9.46
CA ALA A 124 -22.08 -10.09 8.83
C ALA A 124 -23.14 -10.82 9.67
N ALA A 125 -22.82 -12.00 10.18
CA ALA A 125 -23.71 -12.75 11.05
C ALA A 125 -24.01 -12.03 12.37
N LEU A 126 -22.98 -11.50 13.04
CA LEU A 126 -23.12 -10.74 14.29
C LEU A 126 -23.95 -9.47 14.13
N MET A 127 -23.79 -8.78 13.00
CA MET A 127 -24.48 -7.52 12.72
C MET A 127 -25.83 -7.69 12.02
N GLY A 128 -26.24 -8.89 11.69
CA GLY A 128 -27.45 -9.16 10.91
C GLY A 128 -27.41 -8.54 9.51
N LYS A 129 -26.23 -8.50 8.89
CA LYS A 129 -25.98 -7.94 7.55
C LYS A 129 -25.74 -9.03 6.53
N GLU A 130 -26.02 -8.74 5.27
CA GLU A 130 -25.63 -9.62 4.18
C GLU A 130 -24.15 -9.46 3.85
N LEU A 131 -23.48 -10.59 3.61
CA LEU A 131 -22.12 -10.61 3.10
C LEU A 131 -22.11 -10.18 1.64
N ARG A 132 -21.31 -9.19 1.31
CA ARG A 132 -21.11 -8.72 -0.07
C ARG A 132 -19.79 -9.27 -0.59
N PHE A 133 -19.88 -10.09 -1.64
CA PHE A 133 -18.70 -10.54 -2.36
C PHE A 133 -18.30 -9.49 -3.40
N PRO A 134 -17.00 -9.27 -3.60
CA PRO A 134 -16.54 -8.44 -4.70
C PRO A 134 -16.95 -9.10 -6.03
N SER A 135 -17.38 -8.30 -7.01
CA SER A 135 -17.61 -8.80 -8.36
C SER A 135 -16.27 -9.09 -9.02
N ILE A 136 -16.01 -10.36 -9.30
CA ILE A 136 -14.79 -10.81 -9.98
C ILE A 136 -15.14 -11.02 -11.45
N THR A 137 -14.73 -10.08 -12.29
CA THR A 137 -14.88 -10.17 -13.74
C THR A 137 -13.49 -10.33 -14.37
N VAL A 138 -13.30 -11.39 -15.13
CA VAL A 138 -12.07 -11.64 -15.89
C VAL A 138 -12.37 -11.45 -17.36
N GLU A 139 -11.75 -10.46 -17.98
CA GLU A 139 -11.84 -10.24 -19.42
C GLU A 139 -10.90 -11.20 -20.14
N GLU A 140 -11.47 -12.14 -20.89
CA GLU A 140 -10.71 -13.05 -21.73
C GLU A 140 -10.48 -12.37 -23.09
N THR A 141 -9.24 -11.88 -23.32
CA THR A 141 -8.89 -11.09 -24.50
C THR A 141 -8.19 -11.89 -25.60
N ALA A 142 -7.72 -13.12 -25.30
CA ALA A 142 -7.01 -13.96 -26.26
C ALA A 142 -8.00 -14.71 -27.18
N SER A 143 -7.63 -14.84 -28.45
CA SER A 143 -8.37 -15.65 -29.42
C SER A 143 -8.11 -17.17 -29.27
N GLU A 144 -6.97 -17.53 -28.67
CA GLU A 144 -6.56 -18.92 -28.45
C GLU A 144 -7.19 -19.45 -27.15
N ARG A 145 -7.62 -20.69 -27.16
CA ARG A 145 -8.18 -21.36 -25.98
C ARG A 145 -7.04 -21.88 -25.09
N ALA A 146 -7.19 -21.76 -23.78
CA ALA A 146 -6.20 -22.29 -22.83
C ALA A 146 -5.93 -23.78 -23.03
N ALA A 147 -6.95 -24.57 -23.41
CA ALA A 147 -6.81 -26.02 -23.69
C ALA A 147 -5.91 -26.35 -24.91
N GLU A 148 -5.66 -25.38 -25.79
CA GLU A 148 -4.72 -25.54 -26.93
C GLU A 148 -3.28 -25.30 -26.50
N LEU A 149 -3.08 -24.62 -25.37
CA LEU A 149 -1.77 -24.19 -24.88
C LEU A 149 -1.25 -25.04 -23.72
N VAL A 150 -2.15 -25.56 -22.90
CA VAL A 150 -1.81 -26.31 -21.67
C VAL A 150 -2.67 -27.57 -21.60
N HIS A 151 -2.01 -28.72 -21.38
CA HIS A 151 -2.69 -29.97 -21.07
C HIS A 151 -2.58 -30.26 -19.58
N ILE A 152 -3.72 -30.57 -18.94
CA ILE A 152 -3.80 -30.92 -17.52
C ILE A 152 -4.29 -32.36 -17.40
N GLY A 153 -3.45 -33.22 -16.80
CA GLY A 153 -3.81 -34.58 -16.43
C GLY A 153 -3.91 -34.72 -14.91
N ILE A 154 -4.91 -35.46 -14.44
CA ILE A 154 -5.07 -35.83 -13.02
C ILE A 154 -4.91 -37.34 -12.92
N GLU A 155 -3.79 -37.79 -12.35
CA GLU A 155 -3.50 -39.21 -12.17
C GLU A 155 -4.19 -39.78 -10.92
N ALA A 156 -4.25 -39.02 -9.83
CA ALA A 156 -4.85 -39.42 -8.54
C ALA A 156 -6.20 -38.71 -8.34
N GLN A 157 -7.22 -39.20 -9.06
CA GLN A 157 -8.58 -38.59 -9.03
C GLN A 157 -9.26 -38.67 -7.66
N GLU A 158 -8.92 -39.66 -6.85
CA GLU A 158 -9.40 -39.81 -5.48
C GLU A 158 -8.88 -38.68 -4.54
N LEU A 159 -7.71 -38.14 -4.81
CA LEU A 159 -7.09 -37.06 -4.03
C LEU A 159 -7.36 -35.68 -4.63
N CYS A 160 -7.36 -35.55 -5.96
CA CYS A 160 -7.60 -34.32 -6.69
C CYS A 160 -8.73 -34.49 -7.69
N ARG A 161 -9.95 -34.10 -7.31
CA ARG A 161 -11.14 -34.25 -8.15
C ARG A 161 -11.23 -33.25 -9.30
N ARG A 162 -10.56 -32.10 -9.15
CA ARG A 162 -10.58 -31.04 -10.16
C ARG A 162 -9.31 -30.19 -10.05
N PHE A 163 -8.71 -29.92 -11.21
CA PHE A 163 -7.67 -28.94 -11.37
C PHE A 163 -8.03 -28.00 -12.53
N SER A 164 -7.93 -26.70 -12.34
CA SER A 164 -8.22 -25.73 -13.38
C SER A 164 -7.07 -24.73 -13.48
N ALA A 165 -6.83 -24.23 -14.68
CA ALA A 165 -5.78 -23.25 -14.94
C ALA A 165 -6.26 -22.19 -15.92
N ARG A 166 -5.61 -21.02 -15.86
CA ARG A 166 -5.69 -19.95 -16.84
C ARG A 166 -4.30 -19.66 -17.38
N VAL A 167 -4.22 -19.22 -18.62
CA VAL A 167 -2.96 -18.83 -19.25
C VAL A 167 -2.92 -17.31 -19.35
N LEU A 168 -1.89 -16.71 -18.77
CA LEU A 168 -1.59 -15.30 -18.90
C LEU A 168 -0.31 -15.15 -19.72
N ARG A 169 -0.33 -14.27 -20.71
CA ARG A 169 0.82 -13.97 -21.56
C ARG A 169 1.32 -12.54 -21.34
N ASN A 170 2.57 -12.29 -21.69
CA ASN A 170 3.20 -10.97 -21.63
C ASN A 170 3.19 -10.35 -20.22
N VAL A 171 3.23 -11.19 -19.18
CA VAL A 171 3.34 -10.73 -17.80
C VAL A 171 4.68 -10.00 -17.62
N LYS A 172 4.63 -8.77 -17.11
CA LYS A 172 5.81 -8.00 -16.75
C LYS A 172 5.92 -7.95 -15.24
N ILE A 173 7.06 -8.38 -14.73
CA ILE A 173 7.35 -8.20 -13.29
C ILE A 173 7.58 -6.71 -13.05
N ALA A 174 6.84 -6.16 -12.11
CA ALA A 174 6.86 -4.75 -11.74
C ALA A 174 6.47 -4.59 -10.25
N PRO A 175 6.70 -3.43 -9.63
CA PRO A 175 6.10 -3.11 -8.34
C PRO A 175 4.57 -3.26 -8.39
N SER A 176 4.00 -3.70 -7.29
CA SER A 176 2.54 -3.78 -7.13
C SER A 176 1.89 -2.40 -7.07
N PRO A 177 0.61 -2.26 -7.43
CA PRO A 177 -0.14 -1.03 -7.22
C PRO A 177 -0.13 -0.61 -5.75
N ALA A 178 -0.08 0.70 -5.49
CA ALA A 178 0.02 1.25 -4.13
C ALA A 178 -1.05 0.69 -3.18
N TRP A 179 -2.31 0.65 -3.60
CA TRP A 179 -3.41 0.11 -2.80
C TRP A 179 -3.19 -1.33 -2.33
N MET A 180 -2.54 -2.18 -3.15
CA MET A 180 -2.23 -3.57 -2.79
C MET A 180 -1.08 -3.63 -1.80
N VAL A 181 -0.05 -2.81 -2.00
CA VAL A 181 1.10 -2.68 -1.09
C VAL A 181 0.62 -2.24 0.30
N GLU A 182 -0.24 -1.23 0.37
CA GLU A 182 -0.83 -0.74 1.62
C GLU A 182 -1.60 -1.83 2.36
N ARG A 183 -2.46 -2.60 1.66
CA ARG A 183 -3.22 -3.70 2.26
C ARG A 183 -2.33 -4.83 2.77
N LEU A 184 -1.30 -5.19 2.03
CA LEU A 184 -0.33 -6.20 2.44
C LEU A 184 0.47 -5.73 3.66
N HIS A 185 0.95 -4.48 3.65
CA HIS A 185 1.66 -3.90 4.79
C HIS A 185 0.78 -3.84 6.04
N GLY A 186 -0.48 -3.41 5.91
CA GLY A 186 -1.45 -3.43 7.01
C GLY A 186 -1.66 -4.82 7.62
N ALA A 187 -1.53 -5.87 6.81
CA ALA A 187 -1.57 -7.27 7.25
C ALA A 187 -0.20 -7.82 7.71
N GLY A 188 0.84 -6.98 7.78
CA GLY A 188 2.19 -7.40 8.19
C GLY A 188 2.97 -8.16 7.11
N ILE A 189 2.53 -8.14 5.85
CA ILE A 189 3.19 -8.79 4.72
C ILE A 189 3.96 -7.76 3.91
N ARG A 190 5.26 -8.04 3.69
CA ARG A 190 6.10 -7.22 2.82
C ARG A 190 5.74 -7.44 1.35
N ALA A 191 5.50 -6.37 0.62
CA ALA A 191 5.35 -6.41 -0.83
C ALA A 191 6.71 -6.69 -1.51
N ILE A 192 6.70 -7.47 -2.58
CA ILE A 192 7.89 -7.90 -3.32
C ILE A 192 7.77 -7.50 -4.79
N ASN A 193 6.76 -7.99 -5.48
CA ASN A 193 6.44 -7.67 -6.86
C ASN A 193 4.99 -8.09 -7.16
N ASN A 194 4.44 -7.59 -8.25
CA ASN A 194 3.05 -7.79 -8.63
C ASN A 194 2.59 -9.26 -8.72
N VAL A 195 3.48 -10.20 -9.04
CA VAL A 195 3.12 -11.63 -9.13
C VAL A 195 3.03 -12.25 -7.73
N VAL A 196 4.08 -12.08 -6.92
CA VAL A 196 4.11 -12.60 -5.54
C VAL A 196 3.02 -11.94 -4.68
N ASP A 197 2.86 -10.63 -4.82
CA ASP A 197 1.92 -9.86 -4.02
C ASP A 197 0.45 -10.22 -4.31
N VAL A 198 0.12 -10.52 -5.58
CA VAL A 198 -1.21 -11.06 -5.92
C VAL A 198 -1.48 -12.38 -5.21
N THR A 199 -0.50 -13.29 -5.14
CA THR A 199 -0.69 -14.56 -4.42
C THR A 199 -0.90 -14.36 -2.93
N ASN A 200 -0.14 -13.46 -2.32
CA ASN A 200 -0.30 -13.10 -0.90
C ASN A 200 -1.64 -12.39 -0.64
N PHE A 201 -2.03 -11.48 -1.52
CA PHE A 201 -3.31 -10.78 -1.39
C PHE A 201 -4.50 -11.72 -1.46
N VAL A 202 -4.52 -12.63 -2.45
CA VAL A 202 -5.59 -13.64 -2.59
C VAL A 202 -5.61 -14.61 -1.41
N MET A 203 -4.45 -14.99 -0.88
CA MET A 203 -4.35 -15.81 0.33
C MET A 203 -5.00 -15.11 1.53
N LEU A 204 -4.69 -13.83 1.76
CA LEU A 204 -5.30 -13.05 2.85
C LEU A 204 -6.80 -12.86 2.64
N GLU A 205 -7.23 -12.55 1.42
CA GLU A 205 -8.63 -12.26 1.14
C GLU A 205 -9.51 -13.51 1.25
N LEU A 206 -9.10 -14.62 0.64
CA LEU A 206 -9.93 -15.82 0.47
C LEU A 206 -9.52 -17.01 1.35
N GLY A 207 -8.36 -16.95 2.00
CA GLY A 207 -7.83 -18.07 2.79
C GLY A 207 -7.26 -19.21 1.96
N GLN A 208 -6.97 -18.98 0.67
CA GLN A 208 -6.39 -19.98 -0.20
C GLN A 208 -4.87 -19.79 -0.27
N PRO A 209 -4.06 -20.71 0.32
CA PRO A 209 -2.62 -20.65 0.21
C PRO A 209 -2.17 -20.75 -1.25
N LEU A 210 -1.32 -19.81 -1.64
CA LEU A 210 -0.76 -19.70 -2.98
C LEU A 210 0.73 -19.35 -2.86
N HIS A 211 1.48 -19.67 -3.89
CA HIS A 211 2.87 -19.20 -4.04
C HIS A 211 3.21 -19.05 -5.54
N ALA A 212 4.24 -18.21 -5.83
CA ALA A 212 4.78 -17.96 -7.16
C ALA A 212 6.32 -17.99 -7.11
#